data_14ebc34630e655a55be0ba18617d657d
#
_entry.id   14ebc34630e655a55be0ba18617d657d
#
_cell.length_a   1.000
_cell.length_b   1.000
_cell.length_c   1.000
_cell.angle_alpha   90.00
_cell.angle_beta   90.00
_cell.angle_gamma   90.00
#
_symmetry.space_group_name_H-M   'P 1'
#
loop_
_entity.id
_entity.type
_entity.pdbx_description
1 polymer ?
#
loop_
_entity_poly.entity_id
_entity_poly.type
_entity_poly.pdbx_seq_one_letter_code
_entity_poly.pdbx_strand_id
1 'polypeptide(L)' 'MKLSARNQFSGTVTKVTEGAVNGIVTIDVNGTPVSATISMNA' A
#
# COMPACT_ATOMS: atom_id res chain seq x y z
N MET A 1 -11.86 -7.85 25.07
CA MET A 1 -11.76 -8.23 23.65
C MET A 1 -10.77 -7.33 22.94
N LYS A 2 -9.89 -7.94 22.20
CA LYS A 2 -8.95 -7.18 21.39
C LYS A 2 -9.49 -7.02 20.00
N LEU A 3 -9.42 -5.79 19.49
CA LEU A 3 -9.78 -5.50 18.13
C LEU A 3 -8.53 -5.03 17.40
N SER A 4 -8.29 -5.63 16.28
CA SER A 4 -7.20 -5.23 15.41
C SER A 4 -7.81 -4.87 14.07
N ALA A 5 -7.77 -3.59 13.75
CA ALA A 5 -8.28 -3.12 12.47
C ALA A 5 -7.17 -3.26 11.44
N ARG A 6 -7.46 -4.00 10.40
CA ARG A 6 -6.47 -4.30 9.39
C ARG A 6 -7.15 -4.40 8.04
N ASN A 7 -6.56 -3.75 7.05
CA ASN A 7 -7.04 -3.84 5.69
C ASN A 7 -6.17 -4.80 4.91
N GLN A 8 -6.79 -5.76 4.26
CA GLN A 8 -6.08 -6.72 3.42
C GLN A 8 -6.76 -6.78 2.07
N PHE A 9 -6.02 -6.41 1.04
CA PHE A 9 -6.50 -6.45 -0.33
C PHE A 9 -5.51 -7.25 -1.16
N SER A 10 -6.05 -8.06 -2.05
CA SER A 10 -5.24 -8.73 -3.04
C SER A 10 -5.30 -7.96 -4.33
N GLY A 11 -4.15 -7.66 -4.89
CA GLY A 11 -4.10 -6.90 -6.12
C GLY A 11 -2.72 -6.98 -6.74
N THR A 12 -2.58 -6.29 -7.86
CA THR A 12 -1.31 -6.25 -8.60
C THR A 12 -0.66 -4.90 -8.36
N VAL A 13 0.61 -4.92 -7.97
CA VAL A 13 1.37 -3.69 -7.83
C VAL A 13 1.59 -3.10 -9.21
N THR A 14 1.08 -1.89 -9.43
CA THR A 14 1.19 -1.22 -10.73
C THR A 14 2.20 -0.09 -10.71
N LYS A 15 2.49 0.46 -9.56
CA LYS A 15 3.42 1.57 -9.46
C LYS A 15 4.05 1.62 -8.08
N VAL A 16 5.34 1.90 -8.05
CA VAL A 16 6.06 2.14 -6.81
C VAL A 16 6.86 3.42 -7.00
N THR A 17 6.63 4.39 -6.11
CA THR A 17 7.38 5.63 -6.11
C THR A 17 8.18 5.68 -4.80
N GLU A 18 9.50 5.75 -4.93
CA GLU A 18 10.37 5.76 -3.76
C GLU A 18 10.77 7.18 -3.41
N GLY A 19 10.61 7.54 -2.15
CA GLY A 19 11.14 8.76 -1.59
C GLY A 19 12.26 8.45 -0.61
N ALA A 20 12.82 9.48 0.01
CA ALA A 20 13.91 9.31 0.95
C ALA A 20 13.46 8.65 2.25
N VAL A 21 12.26 8.96 2.69
CA VAL A 21 11.71 8.46 3.95
C VAL A 21 10.46 7.64 3.72
N ASN A 22 9.62 8.09 2.82
CA ASN A 22 8.35 7.45 2.52
C ASN A 22 8.30 7.03 1.06
N GLY A 23 7.48 6.05 0.78
CA GLY A 23 7.20 5.63 -0.58
C GLY A 23 5.72 5.51 -0.80
N ILE A 24 5.32 5.49 -2.04
CA ILE A 24 3.92 5.29 -2.42
C ILE A 24 3.84 4.04 -3.26
N VAL A 25 2.98 3.12 -2.86
CA VAL A 25 2.73 1.91 -3.61
C VAL A 25 1.29 1.96 -4.09
N THR A 26 1.11 1.75 -5.37
CA THR A 26 -0.23 1.67 -5.97
C THR A 26 -0.47 0.25 -6.44
N ILE A 27 -1.61 -0.29 -6.06
CA ILE A 27 -2.02 -1.62 -6.51
C ILE A 27 -3.34 -1.50 -7.25
N ASP A 28 -3.56 -2.42 -8.16
CA ASP A 28 -4.83 -2.55 -8.85
C ASP A 28 -5.63 -3.65 -8.18
N VAL A 29 -6.79 -3.28 -7.66
CA VAL A 29 -7.70 -4.23 -7.01
C VAL A 29 -8.96 -4.29 -7.86
N ASN A 30 -9.05 -5.29 -8.70
CA ASN A 30 -10.19 -5.51 -9.60
C ASN A 30 -10.54 -4.26 -10.42
N GLY A 31 -9.53 -3.60 -10.96
CA GLY A 31 -9.72 -2.40 -11.77
C GLY A 31 -9.77 -1.10 -10.98
N THR A 32 -9.69 -1.18 -9.66
CA THR A 32 -9.70 0.02 -8.80
C THR A 32 -8.28 0.28 -8.29
N PRO A 33 -7.70 1.44 -8.59
CA PRO A 33 -6.38 1.77 -8.05
C PRO A 33 -6.47 2.14 -6.58
N VAL A 34 -5.60 1.56 -5.79
CA VAL A 34 -5.49 1.85 -4.37
C VAL A 34 -4.05 2.21 -4.08
N SER A 35 -3.84 3.39 -3.52
CA SER A 35 -2.49 3.87 -3.19
C SER A 35 -2.30 3.89 -1.69
N ALA A 36 -1.10 3.54 -1.28
CA ALA A 36 -0.72 3.56 0.13
C ALA A 36 0.63 4.23 0.28
N THR A 37 0.74 5.06 1.31
CA THR A 37 2.02 5.64 1.70
C THR A 37 2.64 4.75 2.75
N ILE A 38 3.88 4.36 2.51
CA ILE A 38 4.60 3.46 3.42
C ILE A 38 5.89 4.12 3.87
N SER A 39 6.36 3.68 5.03
CA SER A 39 7.65 4.13 5.54
C SER A 39 8.76 3.31 4.89
N MET A 40 9.80 4.00 4.43
CA MET A 40 10.95 3.35 3.81
C MET A 40 12.06 3.10 4.82
N ASN A 41 11.71 2.78 6.02
CA ASN A 41 12.70 2.42 7.04
C ASN A 41 13.39 1.12 6.68
N ALA A 42 14.68 1.18 6.68
CA ALA A 42 15.50 0.00 6.49
C ALA A 42 15.91 -0.61 7.84
#